data_afedd3fdb4afdf4d3bbee13ac3fa9f98
#
_entry.id   afedd3fdb4afdf4d3bbee13ac3fa9f98
#
_cell.length_a   1.000
_cell.length_b   1.000
_cell.length_c   1.000
_cell.angle_alpha   90.00
_cell.angle_beta   90.00
_cell.angle_gamma   90.00
#
_symmetry.space_group_name_H-M   'P 1'
#
loop_
_entity.id
_entity.type
_entity.pdbx_description
1 polymer ?
#
loop_
_entity_poly.entity_id
_entity_poly.type
_entity_poly.pdbx_seq_one_letter_code
_entity_poly.pdbx_strand_id
1 'polypeptide(L)'
;MASAFVAQAVPPEQIVYEDRFQSLENWVAEMEQPGTASVRAGVLTIDVPAGCTLWFKPELSSPVRIEYEATMIAAGGPNDRVSDLNCFWMATDARAPGDFFAARRSGKFGDYNQLRAYYVGQGGNSNTTTRFRRYIGDPVLRPLLPEHDLKDPTVLLTPNVPQRIRLLAQGSTIRYSNNGRLIFDFYDSRPYTRGRFGFRTTRSHVELRNFRVYRPRTR
;
A
#
# COMPACT_ATOMS: atom_id res chain seq x y z
N MET A 1 6.46 3.40 -53.85
CA MET A 1 5.44 3.97 -52.92
C MET A 1 5.80 3.53 -51.52
N ALA A 2 6.31 4.43 -50.71
CA ALA A 2 6.65 4.14 -49.29
C ALA A 2 5.41 4.37 -48.44
N SER A 3 4.91 3.30 -47.83
CA SER A 3 3.78 3.37 -46.89
C SER A 3 4.27 3.95 -45.56
N ALA A 4 3.86 5.15 -45.24
CA ALA A 4 4.16 5.79 -43.96
C ALA A 4 3.38 5.07 -42.87
N PHE A 5 4.06 4.33 -42.00
CA PHE A 5 3.49 3.87 -40.74
C PHE A 5 3.24 5.08 -39.83
N VAL A 6 2.00 5.52 -39.72
CA VAL A 6 1.59 6.46 -38.68
C VAL A 6 1.58 5.69 -37.36
N ALA A 7 2.59 5.95 -36.53
CA ALA A 7 2.61 5.44 -35.16
C ALA A 7 1.40 6.05 -34.43
N GLN A 8 0.38 5.23 -34.17
CA GLN A 8 -0.75 5.64 -33.33
C GLN A 8 -0.22 6.03 -31.96
N ALA A 9 -0.43 7.28 -31.57
CA ALA A 9 -0.10 7.77 -30.24
C ALA A 9 -0.83 6.91 -29.21
N VAL A 10 -0.02 6.24 -28.37
CA VAL A 10 -0.56 5.41 -27.30
C VAL A 10 -1.35 6.30 -26.33
N PRO A 11 -2.69 6.14 -26.12
CA PRO A 11 -3.49 7.03 -25.27
C PRO A 11 -2.95 7.10 -23.82
N PRO A 12 -3.04 8.21 -23.06
CA PRO A 12 -2.47 8.35 -21.70
C PRO A 12 -3.16 7.39 -20.72
N GLU A 13 -2.44 6.92 -19.67
CA GLU A 13 -3.02 6.14 -18.59
C GLU A 13 -4.19 6.91 -17.96
N GLN A 14 -5.27 6.20 -17.61
CA GLN A 14 -6.46 6.81 -17.06
C GLN A 14 -6.37 6.83 -15.53
N ILE A 15 -6.51 8.02 -14.91
CA ILE A 15 -6.79 8.14 -13.47
C ILE A 15 -8.24 7.67 -13.25
N VAL A 16 -8.42 6.65 -12.41
CA VAL A 16 -9.76 6.13 -12.04
C VAL A 16 -10.22 6.62 -10.67
N TYR A 17 -9.27 6.97 -9.79
CA TYR A 17 -9.53 7.63 -8.52
C TYR A 17 -8.40 8.62 -8.21
N GLU A 18 -8.77 9.76 -7.66
CA GLU A 18 -7.85 10.72 -7.05
C GLU A 18 -8.46 11.13 -5.71
N ASP A 19 -7.68 11.01 -4.63
CA ASP A 19 -8.03 11.54 -3.33
C ASP A 19 -7.00 12.58 -2.90
N ARG A 20 -7.47 13.82 -2.74
CA ARG A 20 -6.68 14.95 -2.28
C ARG A 20 -6.85 15.19 -0.79
N PHE A 21 -7.41 14.19 -0.08
CA PHE A 21 -7.62 14.20 1.36
C PHE A 21 -8.38 15.44 1.85
N GLN A 22 -9.60 15.62 1.31
CA GLN A 22 -10.53 16.64 1.79
C GLN A 22 -11.41 16.12 2.93
N SER A 23 -11.64 14.79 2.96
CA SER A 23 -12.37 14.06 4.01
C SER A 23 -11.85 12.65 4.15
N LEU A 24 -12.34 11.91 5.16
CA LEU A 24 -12.09 10.47 5.32
C LEU A 24 -13.25 9.61 4.83
N GLU A 25 -14.21 10.15 4.09
CA GLU A 25 -15.40 9.41 3.69
C GLU A 25 -15.11 8.15 2.86
N ASN A 26 -14.00 8.15 2.11
CA ASN A 26 -13.56 7.00 1.31
C ASN A 26 -12.68 6.01 2.09
N TRP A 27 -12.52 6.21 3.40
CA TRP A 27 -11.58 5.44 4.21
C TRP A 27 -12.25 4.84 5.44
N VAL A 28 -11.77 3.66 5.87
CA VAL A 28 -12.16 2.98 7.11
C VAL A 28 -10.92 2.70 7.93
N ALA A 29 -10.88 3.23 9.14
CA ALA A 29 -9.78 2.99 10.07
C ALA A 29 -10.05 1.75 10.94
N GLU A 30 -9.03 0.91 11.08
CA GLU A 30 -8.95 -0.19 12.04
C GLU A 30 -7.75 0.09 12.94
N MET A 31 -8.00 0.45 14.19
CA MET A 31 -6.97 0.88 15.16
C MET A 31 -6.92 -0.07 16.35
N GLU A 32 -5.73 -0.54 16.68
CA GLU A 32 -5.48 -1.43 17.84
C GLU A 32 -5.65 -0.70 19.18
N GLN A 33 -5.29 0.58 19.20
CA GLN A 33 -5.47 1.49 20.32
C GLN A 33 -6.00 2.84 19.82
N PRO A 34 -6.64 3.63 20.65
CA PRO A 34 -7.05 4.98 20.29
C PRO A 34 -5.88 5.80 19.76
N GLY A 35 -6.07 6.43 18.64
CA GLY A 35 -5.11 7.27 17.94
C GLY A 35 -5.82 8.19 16.97
N THR A 36 -5.08 8.87 16.13
CA THR A 36 -5.63 9.86 15.19
C THR A 36 -5.45 9.40 13.75
N ALA A 37 -6.54 9.45 12.97
CA ALA A 37 -6.52 9.55 11.53
C ALA A 37 -7.34 10.78 11.16
N SER A 38 -6.72 11.79 10.57
CA SER A 38 -7.38 13.06 10.27
C SER A 38 -6.89 13.65 8.96
N VAL A 39 -7.71 14.53 8.36
CA VAL A 39 -7.34 15.25 7.15
C VAL A 39 -7.34 16.76 7.41
N ARG A 40 -6.31 17.44 6.93
CA ARG A 40 -6.18 18.89 7.00
C ARG A 40 -5.37 19.41 5.82
N ALA A 41 -5.90 20.38 5.10
CA ALA A 41 -5.22 21.05 3.99
C ALA A 41 -4.60 20.07 2.95
N GLY A 42 -5.34 19.01 2.59
CA GLY A 42 -4.88 18.01 1.61
C GLY A 42 -3.85 17.02 2.15
N VAL A 43 -3.72 16.92 3.46
CA VAL A 43 -2.85 15.96 4.14
C VAL A 43 -3.70 15.01 4.96
N LEU A 44 -3.53 13.73 4.75
CA LEU A 44 -4.00 12.69 5.66
C LEU A 44 -2.90 12.38 6.66
N THR A 45 -3.16 12.62 7.94
CA THR A 45 -2.26 12.28 9.04
C THR A 45 -2.77 11.05 9.76
N ILE A 46 -1.88 10.07 9.98
CA ILE A 46 -2.09 8.92 10.86
C ILE A 46 -1.06 9.06 11.98
N ASP A 47 -1.53 9.29 13.22
CA ASP A 47 -0.70 9.43 14.41
C ASP A 47 -1.25 8.48 15.48
N VAL A 48 -0.57 7.33 15.65
CA VAL A 48 -1.08 6.19 16.40
C VAL A 48 -0.02 5.55 17.31
N PRO A 49 -0.41 5.14 18.55
CA PRO A 49 0.50 4.49 19.48
C PRO A 49 0.70 2.99 19.22
N ALA A 50 -0.14 2.39 18.36
CA ALA A 50 -0.12 0.97 18.06
C ALA A 50 -0.53 0.69 16.60
N GLY A 51 -0.94 -0.54 16.30
CA GLY A 51 -1.31 -0.94 14.94
C GLY A 51 -2.50 -0.15 14.39
N CYS A 52 -2.36 0.31 13.14
CA CYS A 52 -3.43 0.99 12.41
C CYS A 52 -3.42 0.57 10.94
N THR A 53 -4.59 0.22 10.41
CA THR A 53 -4.79 0.08 8.96
C THR A 53 -5.91 1.00 8.53
N LEU A 54 -5.65 1.82 7.52
CA LEU A 54 -6.63 2.70 6.91
C LEU A 54 -6.96 2.17 5.51
N TRP A 55 -8.16 1.60 5.36
CA TRP A 55 -8.62 0.96 4.14
C TRP A 55 -9.33 1.92 3.21
N PHE A 56 -8.95 1.90 1.94
CA PHE A 56 -9.69 2.54 0.87
C PHE A 56 -10.96 1.73 0.57
N LYS A 57 -12.14 2.37 0.67
CA LYS A 57 -13.44 1.70 0.52
C LYS A 57 -13.73 1.14 -0.87
N PRO A 58 -13.37 1.82 -1.98
CA PRO A 58 -13.58 1.24 -3.31
C PRO A 58 -12.78 -0.03 -3.54
N GLU A 59 -13.39 -1.02 -4.19
CA GLU A 59 -12.68 -2.20 -4.68
C GLU A 59 -11.92 -1.85 -5.96
N LEU A 60 -10.68 -2.30 -6.04
CA LEU A 60 -9.80 -2.11 -7.18
C LEU A 60 -9.72 -3.39 -8.00
N SER A 61 -9.56 -3.26 -9.31
CA SER A 61 -9.41 -4.38 -10.25
C SER A 61 -8.13 -4.23 -11.07
N SER A 62 -7.43 -5.35 -11.28
CA SER A 62 -6.27 -5.43 -12.18
C SER A 62 -6.72 -5.25 -13.65
N PRO A 63 -5.95 -4.54 -14.49
CA PRO A 63 -4.68 -3.90 -14.18
C PRO A 63 -4.87 -2.61 -13.35
N VAL A 64 -4.07 -2.46 -12.31
CA VAL A 64 -4.13 -1.30 -11.43
C VAL A 64 -2.72 -0.82 -11.06
N ARG A 65 -2.54 0.50 -11.03
CA ARG A 65 -1.38 1.17 -10.46
C ARG A 65 -1.86 2.16 -9.41
N ILE A 66 -1.23 2.13 -8.24
CA ILE A 66 -1.54 3.02 -7.12
C ILE A 66 -0.32 3.86 -6.85
N GLU A 67 -0.50 5.16 -6.65
CA GLU A 67 0.56 6.10 -6.28
C GLU A 67 0.14 6.97 -5.12
N TYR A 68 1.08 7.28 -4.24
CA TYR A 68 0.92 8.23 -3.16
C TYR A 68 2.27 8.74 -2.68
N GLU A 69 2.26 9.84 -1.92
CA GLU A 69 3.40 10.33 -1.18
C GLU A 69 3.20 10.09 0.30
N ALA A 70 4.25 9.66 1.00
CA ALA A 70 4.23 9.41 2.43
C ALA A 70 5.48 10.00 3.09
N THR A 71 5.29 10.64 4.24
CA THR A 71 6.39 11.17 5.07
C THR A 71 6.27 10.61 6.46
N MET A 72 7.32 9.88 6.91
CA MET A 72 7.42 9.44 8.31
C MET A 72 7.93 10.60 9.14
N ILE A 73 7.13 11.06 10.08
CA ILE A 73 7.45 12.22 10.92
C ILE A 73 8.35 11.78 12.08
N ALA A 74 9.41 12.55 12.28
CA ALA A 74 10.33 12.44 13.42
C ALA A 74 10.65 13.86 13.91
N ALA A 75 9.76 14.39 14.74
CA ALA A 75 9.83 15.74 15.29
C ALA A 75 9.80 15.75 16.83
N GLY A 76 9.90 14.56 17.46
CA GLY A 76 9.92 14.39 18.91
C GLY A 76 8.56 14.15 19.54
N GLY A 77 7.52 13.90 18.75
CA GLY A 77 6.22 13.48 19.26
C GLY A 77 6.23 12.04 19.83
N PRO A 78 5.23 11.68 20.64
CA PRO A 78 5.20 10.39 21.34
C PRO A 78 5.15 9.17 20.40
N ASN A 79 4.59 9.34 19.21
CA ASN A 79 4.48 8.30 18.21
C ASN A 79 5.44 8.48 17.04
N ASP A 80 6.27 9.53 17.06
CA ASP A 80 7.23 9.82 16.00
C ASP A 80 8.32 8.74 15.96
N ARG A 81 8.07 7.76 15.12
CA ARG A 81 8.97 6.63 14.88
C ARG A 81 9.08 6.38 13.39
N VAL A 82 10.28 6.41 12.87
CA VAL A 82 10.56 6.11 11.46
C VAL A 82 10.57 4.60 11.25
N SER A 83 9.40 4.04 11.04
CA SER A 83 9.22 2.59 10.83
C SER A 83 7.82 2.30 10.28
N ASP A 84 7.69 1.17 9.58
CA ASP A 84 6.40 0.60 9.21
C ASP A 84 5.56 1.47 8.27
N LEU A 85 6.18 2.01 7.21
CA LEU A 85 5.46 2.53 6.04
C LEU A 85 4.99 1.33 5.21
N ASN A 86 3.91 0.73 5.66
CA ASN A 86 3.43 -0.52 5.09
C ASN A 86 2.16 -0.29 4.26
N CYS A 87 1.88 -1.21 3.34
CA CYS A 87 0.63 -1.20 2.61
C CYS A 87 0.19 -2.61 2.22
N PHE A 88 -1.14 -2.77 2.10
CA PHE A 88 -1.79 -3.90 1.44
C PHE A 88 -2.38 -3.43 0.12
N TRP A 89 -2.37 -4.28 -0.91
CA TRP A 89 -3.17 -4.05 -2.10
C TRP A 89 -3.69 -5.36 -2.68
N MET A 90 -4.75 -5.27 -3.46
CA MET A 90 -5.53 -6.40 -3.96
C MET A 90 -6.02 -7.30 -2.83
N ALA A 91 -6.34 -6.70 -1.65
CA ALA A 91 -6.71 -7.42 -0.45
C ALA A 91 -8.17 -7.91 -0.52
N THR A 92 -8.37 -9.20 -0.27
CA THR A 92 -9.68 -9.84 -0.04
C THR A 92 -9.64 -10.62 1.26
N ASP A 93 -10.80 -10.80 1.91
CA ASP A 93 -10.90 -11.58 3.14
C ASP A 93 -11.87 -12.74 2.91
N ALA A 94 -11.38 -13.97 3.00
CA ALA A 94 -12.19 -15.17 2.77
C ALA A 94 -13.25 -15.40 3.88
N ARG A 95 -13.11 -14.76 5.04
CA ARG A 95 -14.09 -14.82 6.12
C ARG A 95 -15.38 -14.06 5.81
N ALA A 96 -15.30 -13.09 4.89
CA ALA A 96 -16.42 -12.26 4.48
C ALA A 96 -16.43 -12.07 2.95
N PRO A 97 -16.72 -13.13 2.18
CA PRO A 97 -16.77 -13.06 0.74
C PRO A 97 -17.91 -12.12 0.30
N GLY A 98 -17.58 -11.11 -0.51
CA GLY A 98 -18.54 -10.11 -0.99
C GLY A 98 -18.66 -8.86 -0.13
N ASP A 99 -18.33 -8.91 1.16
CA ASP A 99 -18.28 -7.72 2.03
C ASP A 99 -17.00 -7.71 2.87
N PHE A 100 -15.95 -7.11 2.33
CA PHE A 100 -14.63 -7.01 2.96
C PHE A 100 -14.67 -6.46 4.40
N PHE A 101 -15.60 -5.54 4.67
CA PHE A 101 -15.69 -4.85 5.96
C PHE A 101 -16.54 -5.59 7.00
N ALA A 102 -17.28 -6.64 6.61
CA ALA A 102 -17.98 -7.49 7.56
C ALA A 102 -17.02 -8.35 8.40
N ALA A 103 -15.82 -8.66 7.88
CA ALA A 103 -14.76 -9.29 8.68
C ALA A 103 -14.11 -8.23 9.57
N ARG A 104 -14.45 -8.26 10.87
CA ARG A 104 -13.89 -7.33 11.85
C ARG A 104 -12.40 -7.62 12.10
N ARG A 105 -11.59 -6.56 12.08
CA ARG A 105 -10.17 -6.56 12.43
C ARG A 105 -9.90 -5.46 13.45
N SER A 106 -9.15 -5.78 14.48
CA SER A 106 -8.93 -4.86 15.62
C SER A 106 -7.81 -3.84 15.39
N GLY A 107 -7.12 -3.88 14.24
CA GLY A 107 -5.89 -3.14 14.02
C GLY A 107 -4.62 -3.90 14.43
N LYS A 108 -4.73 -5.01 15.20
CA LYS A 108 -3.59 -5.91 15.50
C LYS A 108 -3.08 -6.57 14.22
N PHE A 109 -1.75 -6.64 14.07
CA PHE A 109 -1.16 -7.16 12.84
C PHE A 109 -1.57 -8.61 12.52
N GLY A 110 -1.77 -9.45 13.54
CA GLY A 110 -2.21 -10.83 13.37
C GLY A 110 -3.57 -11.00 12.69
N ASP A 111 -4.48 -10.04 12.85
CA ASP A 111 -5.83 -10.11 12.27
C ASP A 111 -5.82 -10.09 10.74
N TYR A 112 -4.73 -9.61 10.15
CA TYR A 112 -4.57 -9.50 8.69
C TYR A 112 -3.98 -10.76 8.06
N ASN A 113 -3.55 -11.76 8.84
CA ASN A 113 -2.95 -12.98 8.32
C ASN A 113 -3.90 -13.75 7.38
N GLN A 114 -5.21 -13.67 7.62
CA GLN A 114 -6.23 -14.35 6.82
C GLN A 114 -6.60 -13.62 5.52
N LEU A 115 -5.97 -12.49 5.23
CA LEU A 115 -6.15 -11.83 3.95
C LEU A 115 -5.45 -12.61 2.83
N ARG A 116 -6.02 -12.52 1.64
CA ARG A 116 -5.31 -12.74 0.38
C ARG A 116 -4.96 -11.38 -0.17
N ALA A 117 -3.67 -11.05 -0.20
CA ALA A 117 -3.21 -9.71 -0.55
C ALA A 117 -1.73 -9.73 -0.94
N TYR A 118 -1.31 -8.70 -1.63
CA TYR A 118 0.09 -8.32 -1.65
C TYR A 118 0.34 -7.34 -0.49
N TYR A 119 1.51 -7.45 0.11
CA TYR A 119 1.91 -6.62 1.24
C TYR A 119 3.37 -6.20 1.10
N VAL A 120 3.64 -4.94 1.35
CA VAL A 120 4.99 -4.44 1.60
C VAL A 120 5.05 -3.84 2.98
N GLY A 121 6.07 -4.25 3.74
CA GLY A 121 6.46 -3.61 4.98
C GLY A 121 7.79 -2.89 4.75
N GLN A 122 7.77 -1.61 4.39
CA GLN A 122 8.99 -0.81 4.25
C GLN A 122 9.39 -0.20 5.58
N GLY A 123 10.68 -0.33 5.91
CA GLY A 123 11.22 0.14 7.18
C GLY A 123 10.68 -0.62 8.39
N GLY A 124 10.28 -1.88 8.23
CA GLY A 124 9.85 -2.73 9.34
C GLY A 124 10.97 -2.99 10.36
N ASN A 125 10.60 -3.54 11.54
CA ASN A 125 11.54 -3.87 12.62
C ASN A 125 12.40 -2.66 13.03
N SER A 126 11.77 -1.53 13.33
CA SER A 126 12.48 -0.28 13.68
C SER A 126 13.40 0.21 12.57
N ASN A 127 12.89 0.19 11.34
CA ASN A 127 13.56 0.65 10.12
C ASN A 127 14.84 -0.13 9.79
N THR A 128 14.81 -1.45 9.97
CA THR A 128 15.96 -2.32 9.64
C THR A 128 15.67 -3.29 8.49
N THR A 129 14.42 -3.40 8.06
CA THR A 129 14.03 -4.34 6.99
C THR A 129 12.99 -3.73 6.05
N THR A 130 13.03 -4.17 4.79
CA THR A 130 11.95 -3.92 3.82
C THR A 130 11.55 -5.25 3.20
N ARG A 131 10.27 -5.63 3.36
CA ARG A 131 9.78 -6.97 3.03
C ARG A 131 8.59 -6.93 2.10
N PHE A 132 8.57 -7.82 1.10
CA PHE A 132 7.39 -8.13 0.31
C PHE A 132 6.84 -9.50 0.69
N ARG A 133 5.51 -9.60 0.81
CA ARG A 133 4.80 -10.86 1.06
C ARG A 133 3.58 -11.00 0.17
N ARG A 134 3.35 -12.22 -0.27
CA ARG A 134 2.07 -12.63 -0.83
C ARG A 134 1.29 -13.36 0.27
N TYR A 135 0.31 -12.68 0.85
CA TYR A 135 -0.61 -13.27 1.82
C TYR A 135 -1.58 -14.22 1.12
N ILE A 136 -1.77 -15.41 1.64
CA ILE A 136 -2.50 -16.51 0.98
C ILE A 136 -3.81 -16.88 1.66
N GLY A 137 -4.24 -16.12 2.66
CA GLY A 137 -5.45 -16.40 3.44
C GLY A 137 -5.25 -17.43 4.54
N ASP A 138 -4.02 -17.66 4.98
CA ASP A 138 -3.67 -18.60 6.03
C ASP A 138 -3.44 -17.85 7.35
N PRO A 139 -4.08 -18.23 8.47
CA PRO A 139 -3.93 -17.52 9.74
C PRO A 139 -2.54 -17.59 10.34
N VAL A 140 -1.73 -18.57 9.97
CA VAL A 140 -0.40 -18.83 10.52
C VAL A 140 0.69 -18.50 9.49
N LEU A 141 0.52 -18.99 8.26
CA LEU A 141 1.55 -18.91 7.24
C LEU A 141 1.51 -17.57 6.48
N ARG A 142 2.58 -16.81 6.61
CA ARG A 142 2.83 -15.58 5.85
C ARG A 142 4.11 -15.74 5.03
N PRO A 143 4.01 -16.28 3.81
CA PRO A 143 5.18 -16.56 2.99
C PRO A 143 6.11 -15.34 2.85
N LEU A 144 7.40 -15.56 3.02
CA LEU A 144 8.47 -14.59 2.79
C LEU A 144 9.59 -15.31 2.06
N LEU A 145 9.83 -14.91 0.83
CA LEU A 145 10.95 -15.43 0.07
C LEU A 145 12.26 -14.76 0.54
N PRO A 146 13.41 -15.44 0.51
CA PRO A 146 14.68 -14.85 0.92
C PRO A 146 15.02 -13.55 0.18
N GLU A 147 14.78 -13.49 -1.13
CA GLU A 147 14.98 -12.31 -1.98
C GLU A 147 14.01 -11.15 -1.68
N HIS A 148 12.97 -11.41 -0.89
CA HIS A 148 12.00 -10.42 -0.45
C HIS A 148 12.21 -9.94 0.99
N ASP A 149 13.29 -10.33 1.66
CA ASP A 149 13.71 -9.85 3.00
C ASP A 149 14.94 -8.97 2.90
N LEU A 150 14.74 -7.72 2.51
CA LEU A 150 15.81 -6.77 2.25
C LEU A 150 16.23 -6.05 3.53
N LYS A 151 17.55 -5.88 3.71
CA LYS A 151 18.16 -5.16 4.84
C LYS A 151 19.10 -4.05 4.38
N ASP A 152 19.19 -3.83 3.06
CA ASP A 152 20.02 -2.78 2.48
C ASP A 152 19.53 -1.40 2.95
N PRO A 153 20.42 -0.55 3.51
CA PRO A 153 20.05 0.81 3.95
C PRO A 153 19.38 1.66 2.85
N THR A 154 19.68 1.40 1.60
CA THR A 154 19.12 2.17 0.46
C THR A 154 17.63 1.91 0.19
N VAL A 155 17.03 0.90 0.83
CA VAL A 155 15.59 0.60 0.76
C VAL A 155 14.85 0.91 2.07
N LEU A 156 15.56 1.48 3.06
CA LEU A 156 14.97 1.91 4.33
C LEU A 156 14.37 3.30 4.23
N LEU A 157 13.67 3.72 5.27
CA LEU A 157 12.98 5.01 5.34
C LEU A 157 13.92 6.11 5.80
N THR A 158 13.73 7.32 5.26
CA THR A 158 14.40 8.53 5.74
C THR A 158 13.38 9.39 6.51
N PRO A 159 13.71 9.85 7.73
CA PRO A 159 12.81 10.67 8.51
C PRO A 159 12.54 12.02 7.83
N ASN A 160 11.30 12.52 7.92
CA ASN A 160 10.87 13.82 7.42
C ASN A 160 11.10 14.07 5.92
N VAL A 161 11.32 13.00 5.15
CA VAL A 161 11.54 13.08 3.70
C VAL A 161 10.38 12.38 2.98
N PRO A 162 9.70 13.05 2.06
CA PRO A 162 8.63 12.44 1.26
C PRO A 162 9.13 11.22 0.46
N GLN A 163 8.39 10.13 0.57
CA GLN A 163 8.58 8.89 -0.17
C GLN A 163 7.48 8.78 -1.22
N ARG A 164 7.82 8.72 -2.51
CA ARG A 164 6.86 8.51 -3.60
C ARG A 164 6.70 7.04 -3.86
N ILE A 165 5.60 6.48 -3.39
CA ILE A 165 5.31 5.06 -3.50
C ILE A 165 4.50 4.79 -4.76
N ARG A 166 4.87 3.73 -5.46
CA ARG A 166 4.13 3.21 -6.61
C ARG A 166 3.96 1.71 -6.50
N LEU A 167 2.73 1.25 -6.62
CA LEU A 167 2.32 -0.15 -6.64
C LEU A 167 1.77 -0.49 -8.01
N LEU A 168 2.03 -1.70 -8.48
CA LEU A 168 1.45 -2.24 -9.72
C LEU A 168 0.93 -3.66 -9.47
N ALA A 169 -0.26 -3.94 -9.99
CA ALA A 169 -0.75 -5.31 -10.22
C ALA A 169 -1.32 -5.37 -11.65
N GLN A 170 -0.60 -6.04 -12.56
CA GLN A 170 -0.95 -6.15 -13.97
C GLN A 170 -0.66 -7.55 -14.49
N GLY A 171 -1.70 -8.35 -14.70
CA GLY A 171 -1.54 -9.77 -14.97
C GLY A 171 -0.68 -10.41 -13.89
N SER A 172 0.34 -11.15 -14.28
CA SER A 172 1.30 -11.79 -13.36
C SER A 172 2.38 -10.86 -12.80
N THR A 173 2.42 -9.59 -13.22
CA THR A 173 3.45 -8.64 -12.80
C THR A 173 2.99 -7.86 -11.59
N ILE A 174 3.71 -7.99 -10.48
CA ILE A 174 3.44 -7.31 -9.20
C ILE A 174 4.69 -6.54 -8.80
N ARG A 175 4.56 -5.20 -8.67
CA ARG A 175 5.72 -4.33 -8.41
C ARG A 175 5.48 -3.36 -7.27
N TYR A 176 6.56 -3.07 -6.57
CA TYR A 176 6.64 -2.00 -5.60
C TYR A 176 7.87 -1.13 -5.88
N SER A 177 7.66 0.18 -5.96
CA SER A 177 8.74 1.15 -6.17
C SER A 177 8.64 2.29 -5.16
N ASN A 178 9.78 2.83 -4.76
CA ASN A 178 9.88 4.04 -3.95
C ASN A 178 10.85 5.02 -4.62
N ASN A 179 10.44 6.29 -4.73
CA ASN A 179 11.20 7.38 -5.38
C ASN A 179 11.74 7.00 -6.78
N GLY A 180 10.94 6.26 -7.56
CA GLY A 180 11.30 5.79 -8.90
C GLY A 180 12.17 4.53 -8.93
N ARG A 181 12.74 4.10 -7.79
CA ARG A 181 13.50 2.86 -7.69
C ARG A 181 12.56 1.67 -7.55
N LEU A 182 12.69 0.68 -8.43
CA LEU A 182 12.03 -0.61 -8.30
C LEU A 182 12.67 -1.38 -7.15
N ILE A 183 11.88 -1.71 -6.11
CA ILE A 183 12.34 -2.45 -4.93
C ILE A 183 11.95 -3.91 -5.04
N PHE A 184 10.71 -4.20 -5.44
CA PHE A 184 10.22 -5.54 -5.66
C PHE A 184 9.61 -5.68 -7.05
N ASP A 185 10.00 -6.76 -7.75
CA ASP A 185 9.41 -7.21 -9.02
C ASP A 185 9.08 -8.70 -8.87
N PHE A 186 7.80 -9.00 -8.66
CA PHE A 186 7.34 -10.34 -8.35
C PHE A 186 6.45 -10.87 -9.47
N TYR A 187 6.77 -12.07 -9.96
CA TYR A 187 5.91 -12.81 -10.88
C TYR A 187 4.97 -13.72 -10.10
N ASP A 188 3.66 -13.45 -10.15
CA ASP A 188 2.63 -14.28 -9.55
C ASP A 188 1.93 -15.10 -10.63
N SER A 189 2.12 -16.43 -10.62
CA SER A 189 1.45 -17.32 -11.56
C SER A 189 -0.07 -17.43 -11.33
N ARG A 190 -0.56 -17.00 -10.15
CA ARG A 190 -1.98 -16.97 -9.78
C ARG A 190 -2.33 -15.63 -9.16
N PRO A 191 -2.32 -14.53 -9.94
CA PRO A 191 -2.42 -13.18 -9.41
C PRO A 191 -3.79 -12.90 -8.81
N TYR A 192 -3.80 -12.02 -7.81
CA TYR A 192 -5.02 -11.42 -7.30
C TYR A 192 -5.49 -10.35 -8.28
N THR A 193 -6.72 -10.51 -8.78
CA THR A 193 -7.26 -9.66 -9.86
C THR A 193 -8.18 -8.57 -9.34
N ARG A 194 -8.58 -8.61 -8.06
CA ARG A 194 -9.41 -7.61 -7.40
C ARG A 194 -9.12 -7.56 -5.90
N GLY A 195 -9.45 -6.45 -5.27
CA GLY A 195 -9.36 -6.30 -3.81
C GLY A 195 -9.19 -4.86 -3.37
N ARG A 196 -8.99 -4.66 -2.08
CA ARG A 196 -8.86 -3.35 -1.43
C ARG A 196 -7.39 -2.93 -1.33
N PHE A 197 -7.21 -1.62 -1.23
CA PHE A 197 -5.95 -1.02 -0.83
C PHE A 197 -6.05 -0.55 0.63
N GLY A 198 -4.95 -0.67 1.40
CA GLY A 198 -4.86 -0.15 2.75
C GLY A 198 -3.47 0.35 3.09
N PHE A 199 -3.39 1.56 3.66
CA PHE A 199 -2.20 2.00 4.38
C PHE A 199 -2.11 1.24 5.69
N ARG A 200 -0.90 0.83 6.06
CA ARG A 200 -0.68 0.13 7.32
C ARG A 200 0.53 0.69 8.04
N THR A 201 0.39 0.89 9.34
CA THR A 201 1.51 1.27 10.20
C THR A 201 1.36 0.69 11.61
N THR A 202 2.39 0.85 12.43
CA THR A 202 2.32 0.53 13.87
C THR A 202 3.22 1.49 14.64
N ARG A 203 2.68 2.12 15.67
CA ARG A 203 3.31 3.19 16.44
C ARG A 203 4.14 4.12 15.56
N SER A 204 3.47 5.02 14.90
CA SER A 204 4.11 6.01 14.03
C SER A 204 3.23 7.22 13.80
N HIS A 205 3.87 8.29 13.38
CA HIS A 205 3.25 9.47 12.83
C HIS A 205 3.64 9.56 11.36
N VAL A 206 2.65 9.43 10.48
CA VAL A 206 2.85 9.49 9.03
C VAL A 206 1.88 10.46 8.38
N GLU A 207 2.39 11.28 7.49
CA GLU A 207 1.62 12.13 6.60
C GLU A 207 1.55 11.55 5.20
N LEU A 208 0.36 11.56 4.61
CA LEU A 208 0.07 11.02 3.29
C LEU A 208 -0.54 12.10 2.39
N ARG A 209 -0.17 12.10 1.10
CA ARG A 209 -0.62 13.08 0.11
C ARG A 209 -0.79 12.41 -1.26
N ASN A 210 -1.53 13.05 -2.15
CA ASN A 210 -1.55 12.73 -3.57
C ASN A 210 -1.88 11.28 -3.90
N PHE A 211 -2.88 10.70 -3.21
CA PHE A 211 -3.32 9.33 -3.50
C PHE A 211 -4.03 9.27 -4.84
N ARG A 212 -3.53 8.42 -5.74
CA ARG A 212 -4.10 8.22 -7.08
C ARG A 212 -4.11 6.76 -7.44
N VAL A 213 -5.18 6.36 -8.12
CA VAL A 213 -5.32 5.04 -8.72
C VAL A 213 -5.47 5.21 -10.23
N TYR A 214 -4.67 4.47 -10.96
CA TYR A 214 -4.65 4.48 -12.41
C TYR A 214 -5.07 3.11 -12.96
N ARG A 215 -5.68 3.11 -14.12
CA ARG A 215 -5.80 1.93 -14.96
C ARG A 215 -4.66 1.94 -15.98
N PRO A 216 -3.62 1.09 -15.77
CA PRO A 216 -2.59 0.90 -16.77
C PRO A 216 -3.20 0.31 -18.05
N ARG A 217 -2.52 0.50 -19.16
CA ARG A 217 -2.91 -0.13 -20.42
C ARG A 217 -2.59 -1.60 -20.42
N THR A 218 -3.49 -2.38 -20.92
CA THR A 218 -3.18 -3.71 -21.45
C THR A 218 -2.53 -3.51 -22.81
N ARG A 219 -1.32 -4.05 -22.98
CA ARG A 219 -0.69 -4.18 -24.29
C ARG A 219 -1.39 -5.26 -25.08
#